data_3800dbb1dfb5ab1f4fea9f89dc68bb01
#
_entry.id   3800dbb1dfb5ab1f4fea9f89dc68bb01
#
_cell.length_a   1.000
_cell.length_b   1.000
_cell.length_c   1.000
_cell.angle_alpha   90.00
_cell.angle_beta   90.00
_cell.angle_gamma   90.00
#
_symmetry.space_group_name_H-M   'P 1'
#
loop_
_entity.id
_entity.type
_entity.pdbx_description
1 polymer ?
#
loop_
_entity_poly.entity_id
_entity_poly.type
_entity_poly.pdbx_seq_one_letter_code
_entity_poly.pdbx_strand_id
1 'polypeptide(L)'
;EYPEKLIEAFDMIRHEDISLWCIFRTNQATGSHIKPVSSLKNAYPYETVMVKVIVDNVYRLDDKVILKATAKNTSIVAYIYKIQRPLQSVAMKLKRGDKIIVVIAITSKNDGVIEGNLEEFIPLELSEEIVYRNPPCPVCCARLKKKGKNEMYCRKCHFRFKGIFKIAIKKHYREIHTKRRYLPPPRAHRHLTLPNERIYFRAKKIMEKEKPYLINKFFGREKIPMESIVATKRIDEPRIT
;
A
#
# COMPACT_ATOMS: atom_id res chain seq x y z
N GLU A 1 17.71 6.16 12.82
CA GLU A 1 17.84 7.20 11.81
C GLU A 1 18.54 8.44 12.31
N TYR A 2 18.52 8.65 13.60
CA TYR A 2 19.28 9.67 14.30
C TYR A 2 20.18 8.97 15.32
N PRO A 3 21.43 8.70 14.96
CA PRO A 3 22.38 8.00 15.87
C PRO A 3 22.48 8.68 17.23
N GLU A 4 22.36 9.99 17.28
CA GLU A 4 22.38 10.78 18.50
C GLU A 4 21.23 10.37 19.44
N LYS A 5 20.05 10.07 18.91
CA LYS A 5 18.89 9.59 19.69
C LYS A 5 19.10 8.19 20.27
N LEU A 6 19.88 7.35 19.59
CA LEU A 6 20.27 6.04 20.14
C LEU A 6 21.23 6.19 21.32
N ILE A 7 22.14 7.16 21.25
CA ILE A 7 23.06 7.46 22.35
C ILE A 7 22.28 8.00 23.55
N GLU A 8 21.41 9.00 23.32
CA GLU A 8 20.52 9.51 24.37
C GLU A 8 19.68 8.39 25.03
N ALA A 9 19.11 7.49 24.22
CA ALA A 9 18.31 6.38 24.73
C ALA A 9 19.18 5.38 25.51
N PHE A 10 20.40 5.14 25.06
CA PHE A 10 21.36 4.27 25.75
C PHE A 10 21.72 4.85 27.13
N ASP A 11 22.01 6.13 27.22
CA ASP A 11 22.35 6.82 28.47
C ASP A 11 21.20 6.83 29.50
N MET A 12 19.96 6.62 29.04
CA MET A 12 18.76 6.50 29.91
C MET A 12 18.60 5.08 30.48
N ILE A 13 19.27 4.09 29.95
CA ILE A 13 19.13 2.68 30.37
C ILE A 13 20.18 2.41 31.44
N ARG A 14 19.75 1.79 32.56
CA ARG A 14 20.65 1.32 33.59
C ARG A 14 21.39 0.08 33.07
N HIS A 15 22.70 0.14 33.01
CA HIS A 15 23.56 -0.94 32.50
C HIS A 15 24.83 -1.08 33.35
N GLU A 16 25.49 -2.20 33.22
CA GLU A 16 26.84 -2.43 33.79
C GLU A 16 27.87 -1.61 33.01
N ASP A 17 29.10 -1.54 33.54
CA ASP A 17 30.21 -0.85 32.88
C ASP A 17 30.50 -1.51 31.53
N ILE A 18 30.43 -0.72 30.46
CA ILE A 18 30.64 -1.15 29.09
C ILE A 18 31.95 -0.55 28.58
N SER A 19 32.90 -1.39 28.21
CA SER A 19 34.20 -0.96 27.71
C SER A 19 34.14 -0.50 26.23
N LEU A 20 33.23 -1.09 25.42
CA LEU A 20 33.13 -0.78 24.00
C LEU A 20 31.70 -0.99 23.52
N TRP A 21 31.21 -0.07 22.67
CA TRP A 21 29.93 -0.22 21.95
C TRP A 21 30.02 0.35 20.53
N CYS A 22 29.15 -0.10 19.65
CA CYS A 22 29.03 0.43 18.31
C CYS A 22 27.58 0.45 17.82
N ILE A 23 27.28 1.35 16.88
CA ILE A 23 25.97 1.46 16.26
C ILE A 23 26.01 0.83 14.88
N PHE A 24 25.11 -0.14 14.64
CA PHE A 24 24.97 -0.80 13.35
C PHE A 24 23.76 -0.24 12.59
N ARG A 25 23.93 -0.04 11.29
CA ARG A 25 22.80 0.18 10.39
C ARG A 25 22.21 -1.17 9.99
N THR A 26 20.94 -1.39 10.31
CA THR A 26 20.20 -2.59 9.93
C THR A 26 19.32 -2.34 8.70
N ASN A 27 18.79 -3.43 8.11
CA ASN A 27 17.81 -3.37 7.04
C ASN A 27 16.36 -3.28 7.54
N GLN A 28 16.13 -3.16 8.84
CA GLN A 28 14.79 -3.06 9.40
C GLN A 28 14.08 -1.78 8.94
N ALA A 29 12.79 -1.89 8.70
CA ALA A 29 11.93 -0.81 8.23
C ALA A 29 12.46 -0.10 6.97
N THR A 30 13.11 -0.82 6.06
CA THR A 30 13.68 -0.31 4.81
C THR A 30 12.92 -0.72 3.56
N GLY A 31 12.04 -1.72 3.66
CA GLY A 31 11.37 -2.34 2.51
C GLY A 31 12.29 -3.23 1.67
N SER A 32 13.50 -3.57 2.18
CA SER A 32 14.52 -4.32 1.42
C SER A 32 14.13 -5.74 1.02
N HIS A 33 13.07 -6.29 1.63
CA HIS A 33 12.51 -7.60 1.28
C HIS A 33 11.59 -7.57 0.05
N ILE A 34 11.21 -6.38 -0.42
CA ILE A 34 10.24 -6.22 -1.52
C ILE A 34 11.00 -6.27 -2.84
N LYS A 35 10.62 -7.20 -3.70
CA LYS A 35 11.14 -7.35 -5.06
C LYS A 35 10.14 -6.75 -6.06
N PRO A 36 10.44 -5.62 -6.71
CA PRO A 36 9.61 -5.14 -7.82
C PRO A 36 9.67 -6.11 -8.99
N VAL A 37 8.50 -6.51 -9.50
CA VAL A 37 8.43 -7.45 -10.63
C VAL A 37 7.43 -6.98 -11.67
N SER A 38 7.75 -7.21 -12.94
CA SER A 38 6.84 -6.94 -14.06
C SER A 38 5.97 -8.16 -14.40
N SER A 39 6.31 -9.33 -13.90
CA SER A 39 5.62 -10.61 -14.10
C SER A 39 5.84 -11.52 -12.90
N LEU A 40 4.82 -12.30 -12.58
CA LEU A 40 4.86 -13.28 -11.49
C LEU A 40 5.30 -14.68 -11.92
N LYS A 41 5.69 -14.84 -13.21
CA LYS A 41 6.11 -16.16 -13.74
C LYS A 41 7.25 -16.77 -12.92
N ASN A 42 8.22 -15.96 -12.50
CA ASN A 42 9.41 -16.37 -11.76
C ASN A 42 9.35 -16.01 -10.26
N ALA A 43 8.16 -15.75 -9.73
CA ALA A 43 8.00 -15.53 -8.30
C ALA A 43 7.86 -16.88 -7.57
N TYR A 44 8.43 -16.99 -6.38
CA TYR A 44 8.44 -18.20 -5.57
C TYR A 44 7.74 -17.98 -4.23
N PRO A 45 7.24 -19.05 -3.58
CA PRO A 45 6.78 -18.98 -2.19
C PRO A 45 7.85 -18.38 -1.27
N TYR A 46 7.39 -17.66 -0.25
CA TYR A 46 8.19 -16.93 0.75
C TYR A 46 8.89 -15.66 0.24
N GLU A 47 8.74 -15.30 -1.04
CA GLU A 47 9.14 -13.98 -1.52
C GLU A 47 8.06 -12.94 -1.28
N THR A 48 8.47 -11.69 -1.05
CA THR A 48 7.57 -10.53 -1.07
C THR A 48 7.79 -9.77 -2.36
N VAL A 49 6.76 -9.67 -3.17
CA VAL A 49 6.83 -9.03 -4.50
C VAL A 49 5.92 -7.82 -4.59
N MET A 50 6.38 -6.82 -5.34
CA MET A 50 5.59 -5.65 -5.72
C MET A 50 5.22 -5.77 -7.19
N VAL A 51 3.91 -5.77 -7.50
CA VAL A 51 3.43 -5.98 -8.86
C VAL A 51 2.19 -5.14 -9.16
N LYS A 52 2.04 -4.71 -10.43
CA LYS A 52 0.82 -4.06 -10.92
C LYS A 52 -0.23 -5.11 -11.25
N VAL A 53 -1.46 -4.90 -10.78
CA VAL A 53 -2.58 -5.81 -10.96
C VAL A 53 -3.86 -5.07 -11.31
N ILE A 54 -4.80 -5.79 -11.88
CA ILE A 54 -6.19 -5.35 -12.07
C ILE A 54 -7.06 -6.10 -11.06
N VAL A 55 -7.85 -5.37 -10.30
CA VAL A 55 -8.75 -5.95 -9.30
C VAL A 55 -9.91 -6.67 -10.02
N ASP A 56 -10.12 -7.92 -9.67
CA ASP A 56 -11.24 -8.73 -10.16
C ASP A 56 -12.40 -8.71 -9.16
N ASN A 57 -12.11 -8.90 -7.88
CA ASN A 57 -13.10 -8.89 -6.82
C ASN A 57 -12.48 -8.63 -5.46
N VAL A 58 -13.25 -8.01 -4.55
CA VAL A 58 -12.89 -7.86 -3.13
C VAL A 58 -14.10 -8.21 -2.29
N TYR A 59 -13.93 -9.12 -1.35
CA TYR A 59 -15.02 -9.54 -0.46
C TYR A 59 -14.49 -9.94 0.91
N ARG A 60 -15.40 -9.92 1.88
CA ARG A 60 -15.12 -10.37 3.25
C ARG A 60 -15.53 -11.84 3.38
N LEU A 61 -14.66 -12.60 4.02
CA LEU A 61 -14.95 -13.96 4.46
C LEU A 61 -14.50 -14.07 5.94
N ASP A 62 -15.44 -14.21 6.82
CA ASP A 62 -15.22 -14.18 8.28
C ASP A 62 -14.44 -12.92 8.71
N ASP A 63 -13.30 -13.10 9.36
CA ASP A 63 -12.40 -12.05 9.84
C ASP A 63 -11.38 -11.57 8.77
N LYS A 64 -11.41 -12.16 7.58
CA LYS A 64 -10.49 -11.82 6.47
C LYS A 64 -11.19 -11.02 5.39
N VAL A 65 -10.42 -10.18 4.72
CA VAL A 65 -10.80 -9.63 3.41
C VAL A 65 -9.93 -10.31 2.36
N ILE A 66 -10.55 -10.77 1.30
CA ILE A 66 -9.90 -11.44 0.19
C ILE A 66 -9.95 -10.50 -1.00
N LEU A 67 -8.77 -10.16 -1.51
CA LEU A 67 -8.56 -9.41 -2.73
C LEU A 67 -8.18 -10.40 -3.84
N LYS A 68 -9.04 -10.57 -4.84
CA LYS A 68 -8.72 -11.28 -6.08
C LYS A 68 -8.32 -10.28 -7.15
N ALA A 69 -7.22 -10.52 -7.81
CA ALA A 69 -6.68 -9.64 -8.84
C ALA A 69 -5.90 -10.44 -9.89
N THR A 70 -5.69 -9.85 -11.05
CA THR A 70 -4.95 -10.45 -12.16
C THR A 70 -3.75 -9.59 -12.52
N ALA A 71 -2.56 -10.21 -12.60
CA ALA A 71 -1.33 -9.63 -13.11
C ALA A 71 -0.95 -10.31 -14.43
N LYS A 72 -1.22 -9.67 -15.57
CA LYS A 72 -1.09 -10.30 -16.91
C LYS A 72 -1.92 -11.60 -16.94
N ASN A 73 -1.25 -12.77 -16.97
CA ASN A 73 -1.90 -14.09 -17.06
C ASN A 73 -1.86 -14.86 -15.73
N THR A 74 -1.52 -14.22 -14.62
CA THR A 74 -1.42 -14.86 -13.30
C THR A 74 -2.50 -14.31 -12.39
N SER A 75 -3.31 -15.19 -11.82
CA SER A 75 -4.30 -14.85 -10.82
C SER A 75 -3.64 -14.70 -9.45
N ILE A 76 -4.09 -13.71 -8.67
CA ILE A 76 -3.62 -13.44 -7.33
C ILE A 76 -4.79 -13.50 -6.36
N VAL A 77 -4.59 -14.18 -5.24
CA VAL A 77 -5.48 -14.20 -4.09
C VAL A 77 -4.72 -13.66 -2.89
N ALA A 78 -5.01 -12.43 -2.51
CA ALA A 78 -4.33 -11.77 -1.41
C ALA A 78 -5.24 -11.67 -0.18
N TYR A 79 -4.72 -12.12 0.96
CA TYR A 79 -5.43 -12.15 2.24
C TYR A 79 -5.05 -10.95 3.10
N ILE A 80 -6.05 -10.31 3.71
CA ILE A 80 -5.91 -9.20 4.65
C ILE A 80 -6.60 -9.62 5.95
N TYR A 81 -5.83 -9.82 7.00
CA TYR A 81 -6.32 -10.36 8.27
C TYR A 81 -6.88 -9.28 9.20
N LYS A 82 -7.62 -9.71 10.23
CA LYS A 82 -8.26 -8.85 11.23
C LYS A 82 -7.34 -7.84 11.90
N ILE A 83 -6.09 -8.19 12.16
CA ILE A 83 -5.08 -7.29 12.74
C ILE A 83 -4.81 -6.07 11.85
N GLN A 84 -5.10 -6.18 10.55
CA GLN A 84 -4.94 -5.15 9.52
C GLN A 84 -6.24 -4.40 9.23
N ARG A 85 -7.18 -4.28 10.18
CA ARG A 85 -8.53 -3.67 9.97
C ARG A 85 -8.53 -2.36 9.18
N PRO A 86 -7.66 -1.38 9.42
CA PRO A 86 -7.63 -0.15 8.62
C PRO A 86 -7.37 -0.44 7.13
N LEU A 87 -6.47 -1.37 6.81
CA LEU A 87 -6.18 -1.80 5.45
C LEU A 87 -7.38 -2.54 4.84
N GLN A 88 -8.06 -3.41 5.62
CA GLN A 88 -9.29 -4.09 5.19
C GLN A 88 -10.38 -3.08 4.78
N SER A 89 -10.61 -2.04 5.61
CA SER A 89 -11.65 -1.05 5.36
C SER A 89 -11.41 -0.27 4.07
N VAL A 90 -10.17 0.01 3.73
CA VAL A 90 -9.83 0.67 2.46
C VAL A 90 -9.88 -0.30 1.29
N ALA A 91 -9.37 -1.53 1.45
CA ALA A 91 -9.39 -2.55 0.41
C ALA A 91 -10.83 -2.88 -0.03
N MET A 92 -11.80 -2.92 0.89
CA MET A 92 -13.23 -3.11 0.58
C MET A 92 -13.85 -2.01 -0.30
N LYS A 93 -13.17 -0.87 -0.46
CA LYS A 93 -13.58 0.21 -1.36
C LYS A 93 -13.07 0.02 -2.79
N LEU A 94 -12.16 -0.92 -3.01
CA LEU A 94 -11.71 -1.31 -4.35
C LEU A 94 -12.83 -2.03 -5.11
N LYS A 95 -12.84 -1.86 -6.42
CA LYS A 95 -13.84 -2.46 -7.32
C LYS A 95 -13.16 -3.14 -8.50
N ARG A 96 -13.90 -4.01 -9.14
CA ARG A 96 -13.47 -4.65 -10.38
C ARG A 96 -13.02 -3.62 -11.42
N GLY A 97 -11.85 -3.86 -12.01
CA GLY A 97 -11.25 -2.98 -13.00
C GLY A 97 -10.34 -1.90 -12.42
N ASP A 98 -10.26 -1.75 -11.09
CA ASP A 98 -9.25 -0.86 -10.50
C ASP A 98 -7.84 -1.39 -10.81
N LYS A 99 -6.95 -0.48 -11.23
CA LYS A 99 -5.54 -0.81 -11.43
C LYS A 99 -4.77 -0.35 -10.20
N ILE A 100 -4.09 -1.29 -9.55
CA ILE A 100 -3.35 -1.04 -8.32
C ILE A 100 -1.96 -1.67 -8.37
N ILE A 101 -1.04 -1.17 -7.57
CA ILE A 101 0.16 -1.91 -7.19
C ILE A 101 -0.16 -2.64 -5.90
N VAL A 102 0.20 -3.90 -5.81
CA VAL A 102 0.14 -4.67 -4.56
C VAL A 102 1.53 -5.11 -4.14
N VAL A 103 1.77 -5.13 -2.84
CA VAL A 103 2.89 -5.84 -2.23
C VAL A 103 2.32 -7.05 -1.52
N ILE A 104 2.71 -8.21 -1.97
CA ILE A 104 2.21 -9.50 -1.48
C ILE A 104 3.36 -10.39 -1.04
N ALA A 105 3.29 -10.89 0.19
CA ALA A 105 4.14 -11.97 0.67
C ALA A 105 3.54 -13.30 0.23
N ILE A 106 4.18 -13.97 -0.72
CA ILE A 106 3.68 -15.20 -1.34
C ILE A 106 3.75 -16.34 -0.33
N THR A 107 2.63 -17.03 -0.13
CA THR A 107 2.54 -18.24 0.70
C THR A 107 2.52 -19.51 -0.17
N SER A 108 1.83 -19.46 -1.30
CA SER A 108 1.76 -20.58 -2.24
C SER A 108 1.66 -20.12 -3.69
N LYS A 109 2.03 -21.02 -4.61
CA LYS A 109 1.91 -20.83 -6.05
C LYS A 109 1.56 -22.15 -6.69
N ASN A 110 0.32 -22.28 -7.20
CA ASN A 110 -0.20 -23.47 -7.85
C ASN A 110 -0.98 -23.09 -9.10
N ASP A 111 -0.77 -23.80 -10.20
CA ASP A 111 -1.56 -23.71 -11.45
C ASP A 111 -1.86 -22.29 -11.94
N GLY A 112 -0.87 -21.41 -11.91
CA GLY A 112 -1.05 -20.02 -12.35
C GLY A 112 -1.77 -19.11 -11.35
N VAL A 113 -2.06 -19.61 -10.14
CA VAL A 113 -2.60 -18.84 -9.02
C VAL A 113 -1.52 -18.62 -7.97
N ILE A 114 -1.35 -17.39 -7.54
CA ILE A 114 -0.49 -17.01 -6.43
C ILE A 114 -1.36 -16.60 -5.26
N GLU A 115 -1.12 -17.23 -4.13
CA GLU A 115 -1.74 -16.86 -2.88
C GLU A 115 -0.74 -16.22 -1.93
N GLY A 116 -1.19 -15.26 -1.12
CA GLY A 116 -0.30 -14.64 -0.15
C GLY A 116 -0.97 -13.59 0.71
N ASN A 117 -0.18 -13.01 1.60
CA ASN A 117 -0.63 -11.97 2.51
C ASN A 117 -0.38 -10.60 1.92
N LEU A 118 -1.42 -9.77 1.86
CA LEU A 118 -1.28 -8.38 1.40
C LEU A 118 -0.54 -7.56 2.47
N GLU A 119 0.59 -6.99 2.10
CA GLU A 119 1.36 -6.09 2.97
C GLU A 119 1.01 -4.62 2.72
N GLU A 120 0.76 -4.24 1.47
CA GLU A 120 0.34 -2.89 1.10
C GLU A 120 -0.28 -2.85 -0.28
N PHE A 121 -0.97 -1.76 -0.58
CA PHE A 121 -1.36 -1.46 -1.95
C PHE A 121 -1.38 0.04 -2.24
N ILE A 122 -1.25 0.38 -3.53
CA ILE A 122 -1.27 1.74 -4.06
C ILE A 122 -2.23 1.77 -5.25
N PRO A 123 -3.39 2.44 -5.15
CA PRO A 123 -4.26 2.64 -6.30
C PRO A 123 -3.60 3.52 -7.35
N LEU A 124 -3.59 3.07 -8.60
CA LEU A 124 -3.08 3.83 -9.75
C LEU A 124 -4.23 4.51 -10.50
N GLU A 125 -5.22 3.71 -10.87
CA GLU A 125 -6.41 4.13 -11.59
C GLU A 125 -7.63 3.46 -10.96
N LEU A 126 -8.68 4.23 -10.75
CA LEU A 126 -9.93 3.72 -10.21
C LEU A 126 -10.97 3.61 -11.32
N SER A 127 -11.62 2.46 -11.43
CA SER A 127 -12.69 2.21 -12.37
C SER A 127 -13.87 3.16 -12.11
N GLU A 128 -14.50 3.62 -13.17
CA GLU A 128 -15.68 4.47 -13.08
C GLU A 128 -16.90 3.64 -12.65
N GLU A 129 -17.68 4.16 -11.71
CA GLU A 129 -18.97 3.60 -11.34
C GLU A 129 -20.08 4.38 -12.05
N ILE A 130 -20.78 3.72 -12.97
CA ILE A 130 -21.94 4.32 -13.63
C ILE A 130 -23.20 3.94 -12.85
N VAL A 131 -23.87 4.94 -12.31
CA VAL A 131 -25.13 4.78 -11.61
C VAL A 131 -26.26 5.31 -12.50
N TYR A 132 -27.25 4.46 -12.79
CA TYR A 132 -28.41 4.87 -13.56
C TYR A 132 -29.45 5.46 -12.63
N ARG A 133 -29.86 6.70 -12.90
CA ARG A 133 -30.90 7.41 -12.13
C ARG A 133 -32.01 7.86 -13.04
N ASN A 134 -33.21 8.01 -12.46
CA ASN A 134 -34.32 8.63 -13.17
C ASN A 134 -33.98 10.08 -13.53
N PRO A 135 -34.40 10.59 -14.69
CA PRO A 135 -34.08 11.95 -15.12
C PRO A 135 -34.76 13.02 -14.24
N PRO A 136 -34.25 14.25 -14.27
CA PRO A 136 -34.97 15.39 -13.70
C PRO A 136 -36.21 15.74 -14.52
N CYS A 137 -37.21 16.30 -13.87
CA CYS A 137 -38.38 16.84 -14.53
C CYS A 137 -38.00 18.08 -15.36
N PRO A 138 -38.40 18.19 -16.62
CA PRO A 138 -38.10 19.35 -17.46
C PRO A 138 -38.77 20.65 -16.98
N VAL A 139 -39.83 20.55 -16.17
CA VAL A 139 -40.60 21.72 -15.69
C VAL A 139 -40.08 22.24 -14.36
N CYS A 140 -39.79 21.37 -13.39
CA CYS A 140 -39.43 21.79 -12.02
C CYS A 140 -38.13 21.17 -11.49
N CYS A 141 -37.37 20.50 -12.33
CA CYS A 141 -36.11 19.83 -12.02
C CYS A 141 -36.18 18.75 -10.91
N ALA A 142 -37.37 18.49 -10.33
CA ALA A 142 -37.55 17.39 -9.39
C ALA A 142 -37.39 16.05 -10.10
N ARG A 143 -36.84 15.03 -9.41
CA ARG A 143 -36.60 13.72 -10.02
C ARG A 143 -37.91 13.01 -10.38
N LEU A 144 -38.06 12.60 -11.65
CA LEU A 144 -39.19 11.82 -12.11
C LEU A 144 -39.26 10.45 -11.43
N LYS A 145 -40.47 9.95 -11.24
CA LYS A 145 -40.71 8.59 -10.72
C LYS A 145 -41.40 7.75 -11.78
N LYS A 146 -41.12 6.46 -11.78
CA LYS A 146 -41.76 5.50 -12.64
C LYS A 146 -43.23 5.30 -12.20
N LYS A 147 -44.16 5.30 -13.16
CA LYS A 147 -45.56 4.97 -12.98
C LYS A 147 -45.96 3.92 -14.02
N GLY A 148 -46.30 2.71 -13.54
CA GLY A 148 -46.62 1.60 -14.42
C GLY A 148 -45.47 1.12 -15.32
N LYS A 149 -45.80 0.53 -16.46
CA LYS A 149 -44.80 -0.12 -17.35
C LYS A 149 -44.11 0.87 -18.29
N ASN A 150 -44.74 1.98 -18.68
CA ASN A 150 -44.20 2.86 -19.73
C ASN A 150 -44.48 4.35 -19.49
N GLU A 151 -44.53 4.80 -18.23
CA GLU A 151 -44.76 6.19 -17.89
C GLU A 151 -43.85 6.65 -16.75
N MET A 152 -43.38 7.88 -16.82
CA MET A 152 -42.74 8.59 -15.73
C MET A 152 -43.53 9.84 -15.35
N TYR A 153 -43.55 10.19 -14.07
CA TYR A 153 -44.27 11.37 -13.59
C TYR A 153 -43.50 12.13 -12.52
N CYS A 154 -43.78 13.41 -12.43
CA CYS A 154 -43.28 14.29 -11.40
C CYS A 154 -44.27 14.41 -10.25
N ARG A 155 -43.83 14.15 -9.01
CA ARG A 155 -44.67 14.33 -7.82
C ARG A 155 -44.90 15.80 -7.46
N LYS A 156 -44.01 16.72 -7.91
CA LYS A 156 -44.05 18.13 -7.54
C LYS A 156 -44.97 18.94 -8.46
N CYS A 157 -44.84 18.79 -9.78
CA CYS A 157 -45.59 19.57 -10.76
C CYS A 157 -46.58 18.76 -11.61
N HIS A 158 -46.73 17.46 -11.31
CA HIS A 158 -47.62 16.52 -11.98
C HIS A 158 -47.33 16.29 -13.48
N PHE A 159 -46.21 16.79 -13.99
CA PHE A 159 -45.76 16.52 -15.35
C PHE A 159 -45.67 15.01 -15.59
N ARG A 160 -46.17 14.56 -16.75
CA ARG A 160 -46.17 13.17 -17.18
C ARG A 160 -45.36 13.01 -18.46
N PHE A 161 -44.59 11.93 -18.54
CA PHE A 161 -43.79 11.59 -19.70
C PHE A 161 -44.06 10.13 -20.08
N LYS A 162 -44.44 9.89 -21.35
CA LYS A 162 -44.56 8.54 -21.90
C LYS A 162 -43.17 7.99 -22.21
N GLY A 163 -42.83 6.88 -21.64
CA GLY A 163 -41.56 6.24 -21.78
C GLY A 163 -40.81 6.12 -20.44
N ILE A 164 -39.86 5.19 -20.39
CA ILE A 164 -39.01 4.98 -19.24
C ILE A 164 -37.56 5.05 -19.72
N PHE A 165 -36.82 6.02 -19.24
CA PHE A 165 -35.38 6.11 -19.45
C PHE A 165 -34.66 6.46 -18.15
N LYS A 166 -33.40 6.13 -18.10
CA LYS A 166 -32.51 6.47 -17.00
C LYS A 166 -31.32 7.21 -17.56
N ILE A 167 -30.86 8.21 -16.83
CA ILE A 167 -29.60 8.88 -17.14
C ILE A 167 -28.47 8.20 -16.44
N ALA A 168 -27.37 7.96 -17.17
CA ALA A 168 -26.12 7.48 -16.61
C ALA A 168 -25.44 8.64 -15.89
N ILE A 169 -25.16 8.46 -14.63
CA ILE A 169 -24.37 9.41 -13.84
C ILE A 169 -23.09 8.69 -13.42
N LYS A 170 -21.97 9.24 -13.81
CA LYS A 170 -20.67 8.77 -13.32
C LYS A 170 -20.55 9.13 -11.84
N LYS A 171 -20.33 8.14 -11.00
CA LYS A 171 -20.06 8.32 -9.58
C LYS A 171 -18.56 8.22 -9.36
N HIS A 172 -17.89 9.35 -9.20
CA HIS A 172 -16.44 9.40 -9.05
C HIS A 172 -15.95 9.28 -7.60
N TYR A 173 -16.85 9.46 -6.62
CA TYR A 173 -16.40 9.56 -5.23
C TYR A 173 -16.38 8.19 -4.55
N ARG A 174 -15.15 7.72 -4.29
CA ARG A 174 -14.83 6.67 -3.32
C ARG A 174 -13.79 7.25 -2.36
N GLU A 175 -13.93 7.02 -1.06
CA GLU A 175 -12.93 7.44 -0.05
C GLU A 175 -11.63 6.63 -0.17
N ILE A 176 -11.05 6.63 -1.36
CA ILE A 176 -9.78 6.01 -1.71
C ILE A 176 -9.08 6.92 -2.71
N HIS A 177 -7.81 7.20 -2.47
CA HIS A 177 -7.04 8.15 -3.27
C HIS A 177 -6.00 7.42 -4.11
N THR A 178 -5.92 7.78 -5.39
CA THR A 178 -4.86 7.33 -6.29
C THR A 178 -3.50 7.83 -5.82
N LYS A 179 -2.45 7.05 -6.10
CA LYS A 179 -1.05 7.33 -5.73
C LYS A 179 -0.79 7.40 -4.22
N ARG A 180 -1.80 7.16 -3.38
CA ARG A 180 -1.63 7.04 -1.94
C ARG A 180 -1.28 5.60 -1.58
N ARG A 181 -0.25 5.43 -0.79
CA ARG A 181 0.19 4.14 -0.25
C ARG A 181 -0.64 3.78 0.98
N TYR A 182 -1.28 2.62 0.96
CA TYR A 182 -2.08 2.09 2.06
C TYR A 182 -1.35 0.92 2.71
N LEU A 183 -1.06 1.08 3.99
CA LEU A 183 -0.35 0.15 4.85
C LEU A 183 -1.25 -0.37 5.97
N PRO A 184 -0.96 -1.54 6.54
CA PRO A 184 -1.54 -1.94 7.81
C PRO A 184 -1.15 -0.97 8.94
N PRO A 185 -1.77 -1.05 10.11
CA PRO A 185 -1.35 -0.26 11.28
C PRO A 185 0.04 -0.69 11.75
N PRO A 186 0.82 0.18 12.43
CA PRO A 186 2.20 -0.11 12.86
C PRO A 186 2.36 -1.44 13.61
N ARG A 187 1.42 -1.79 14.45
CA ARG A 187 1.41 -3.07 15.19
C ARG A 187 1.33 -4.33 14.32
N ALA A 188 0.92 -4.19 13.06
CA ALA A 188 0.84 -5.27 12.09
C ALA A 188 1.90 -5.15 10.98
N HIS A 189 2.86 -4.23 11.13
CA HIS A 189 4.01 -4.15 10.24
C HIS A 189 4.94 -5.33 10.48
N ARG A 190 5.51 -5.86 9.40
CA ARG A 190 6.67 -6.74 9.49
C ARG A 190 7.91 -5.91 9.82
N HIS A 191 8.95 -6.54 10.35
CA HIS A 191 10.21 -5.85 10.70
C HIS A 191 10.83 -5.05 9.55
N LEU A 192 10.68 -5.53 8.33
CA LEU A 192 11.23 -4.88 7.13
C LEU A 192 10.25 -3.89 6.46
N THR A 193 8.99 -3.81 6.89
CA THR A 193 8.01 -2.88 6.31
C THR A 193 8.51 -1.44 6.43
N LEU A 194 8.57 -0.73 5.30
CA LEU A 194 8.94 0.68 5.26
C LEU A 194 7.74 1.56 5.67
N PRO A 195 7.75 2.22 6.84
CA PRO A 195 6.68 3.13 7.23
C PRO A 195 6.60 4.36 6.32
N ASN A 196 5.41 4.95 6.18
CA ASN A 196 5.23 6.15 5.35
C ASN A 196 6.10 7.32 5.82
N GLU A 197 6.27 7.48 7.12
CA GLU A 197 7.08 8.53 7.73
C GLU A 197 8.55 8.46 7.28
N ARG A 198 9.09 7.26 7.10
CA ARG A 198 10.48 7.06 6.64
C ARG A 198 10.71 7.44 5.18
N ILE A 199 9.69 7.44 4.34
CA ILE A 199 9.83 7.84 2.94
C ILE A 199 10.23 9.32 2.85
N TYR A 200 9.62 10.18 3.67
CA TYR A 200 9.96 11.61 3.71
C TYR A 200 11.40 11.86 4.19
N PHE A 201 11.87 11.10 5.17
CA PHE A 201 13.23 11.22 5.68
C PHE A 201 14.28 10.75 4.67
N ARG A 202 14.01 9.68 3.91
CA ARG A 202 14.89 9.22 2.84
C ARG A 202 15.06 10.28 1.75
N ALA A 203 13.98 10.90 1.31
CA ALA A 203 14.04 11.95 0.30
C ALA A 203 14.89 13.15 0.76
N LYS A 204 14.79 13.54 2.05
CA LYS A 204 15.60 14.62 2.62
C LYS A 204 17.08 14.25 2.74
N LYS A 205 17.39 13.01 3.11
CA LYS A 205 18.77 12.54 3.34
C LYS A 205 19.56 12.29 2.05
N ILE A 206 18.89 11.99 0.93
CA ILE A 206 19.54 11.89 -0.39
C ILE A 206 20.10 13.26 -0.83
N MET A 207 19.52 14.36 -0.35
CA MET A 207 20.01 15.72 -0.65
C MET A 207 21.15 16.19 0.26
N GLU A 208 21.36 15.53 1.41
CA GLU A 208 22.47 15.82 2.32
C GLU A 208 23.58 14.80 2.10
N LYS A 209 24.67 15.20 1.43
CA LYS A 209 25.87 14.36 1.25
C LYS A 209 26.36 13.90 2.63
N GLU A 210 26.41 12.58 2.87
CA GLU A 210 26.96 12.01 4.11
C GLU A 210 28.40 12.50 4.32
N LYS A 211 28.61 13.24 5.41
CA LYS A 211 29.94 13.74 5.74
C LYS A 211 30.77 12.63 6.41
N PRO A 212 32.05 12.40 6.00
CA PRO A 212 32.90 11.31 6.49
C PRO A 212 33.18 11.35 8.01
N TYR A 213 32.94 12.47 8.68
CA TYR A 213 33.27 12.64 10.11
C TYR A 213 32.38 11.86 11.08
N LEU A 214 31.27 11.27 10.59
CA LEU A 214 30.35 10.53 11.44
C LEU A 214 30.97 9.25 12.02
N ILE A 215 31.93 8.63 11.34
CA ILE A 215 32.56 7.37 11.80
C ILE A 215 33.20 7.53 13.19
N ASN A 216 33.93 8.62 13.43
CA ASN A 216 34.61 8.84 14.71
C ASN A 216 33.65 9.21 15.86
N LYS A 217 32.39 9.52 15.58
CA LYS A 217 31.38 9.89 16.57
C LYS A 217 30.57 8.69 17.08
N PHE A 218 30.62 7.56 16.35
CA PHE A 218 29.83 6.36 16.65
C PHE A 218 30.62 5.25 17.36
N PHE A 219 31.90 5.43 17.54
CA PHE A 219 32.73 4.54 18.32
C PHE A 219 33.00 5.19 19.68
N GLY A 220 32.78 4.44 20.76
CA GLY A 220 32.98 4.92 22.12
C GLY A 220 34.43 5.42 22.37
N ARG A 221 34.67 6.05 23.51
CA ARG A 221 35.76 6.96 23.87
C ARG A 221 37.22 6.56 23.57
N GLU A 222 37.50 5.36 23.12
CA GLU A 222 38.88 4.97 22.74
C GLU A 222 39.06 5.06 21.23
N LYS A 223 40.13 5.74 20.81
CA LYS A 223 40.57 5.83 19.42
C LYS A 223 40.98 4.45 18.95
N ILE A 224 40.09 3.76 18.21
CA ILE A 224 40.47 2.57 17.48
C ILE A 224 41.30 3.02 16.27
N PRO A 225 42.53 2.47 16.06
CA PRO A 225 43.32 2.80 14.87
C PRO A 225 42.55 2.46 13.60
N MET A 226 42.54 3.38 12.62
CA MET A 226 41.82 3.24 11.34
C MET A 226 42.15 1.95 10.57
N GLU A 227 43.30 1.34 10.84
CA GLU A 227 43.79 0.08 10.24
C GLU A 227 43.00 -1.17 10.67
N SER A 228 42.22 -1.10 11.75
CA SER A 228 41.38 -2.21 12.23
C SER A 228 39.94 -2.19 11.71
N ILE A 229 39.58 -1.18 10.92
CA ILE A 229 38.22 -1.07 10.33
C ILE A 229 38.24 -1.84 9.01
N VAL A 230 37.84 -3.11 9.06
CA VAL A 230 37.56 -3.90 7.85
C VAL A 230 36.39 -3.24 7.15
N ALA A 231 36.63 -2.63 6.00
CA ALA A 231 35.59 -2.05 5.15
C ALA A 231 34.60 -3.14 4.77
N THR A 232 33.40 -3.11 5.35
CA THR A 232 32.33 -3.98 4.89
C THR A 232 32.02 -3.61 3.45
N LYS A 233 32.22 -4.55 2.54
CA LYS A 233 31.88 -4.42 1.11
C LYS A 233 30.47 -3.82 0.99
N ARG A 234 30.34 -2.72 0.27
CA ARG A 234 29.05 -2.20 -0.19
C ARG A 234 28.40 -3.30 -1.00
N ILE A 235 27.23 -3.75 -0.54
CA ILE A 235 26.34 -4.52 -1.39
C ILE A 235 25.72 -3.46 -2.31
N ASP A 236 26.09 -3.49 -3.58
CA ASP A 236 25.59 -2.57 -4.60
C ASP A 236 24.06 -2.65 -4.66
N GLU A 237 23.41 -1.51 -4.47
CA GLU A 237 21.98 -1.37 -4.69
C GLU A 237 21.70 -1.55 -6.19
N PRO A 238 20.68 -2.35 -6.57
CA PRO A 238 20.35 -2.50 -7.99
C PRO A 238 19.89 -1.14 -8.53
N ARG A 239 20.55 -0.66 -9.57
CA ARG A 239 20.14 0.53 -10.33
C ARG A 239 18.76 0.27 -10.93
N ILE A 240 17.80 1.12 -10.60
CA ILE A 240 16.50 1.18 -11.25
C ILE A 240 16.71 1.97 -12.56
N THR A 241 16.72 1.28 -13.67
CA THR A 241 16.51 1.82 -15.02
C THR A 241 15.05 1.72 -15.42
#